data_bacb164ba52092aa7fa2e4c9cb66713c
#
_entry.id   bacb164ba52092aa7fa2e4c9cb66713c
#
_cell.length_a   1.000
_cell.length_b   1.000
_cell.length_c   1.000
_cell.angle_alpha   90.00
_cell.angle_beta   90.00
_cell.angle_gamma   90.00
#
_symmetry.space_group_name_H-M   'P 1'
#
loop_
_entity.id
_entity.type
_entity.pdbx_description
1 polymer ?
#
loop_
_entity_poly.entity_id
_entity_poly.type
_entity_poly.pdbx_seq_one_letter_code
_entity_poly.pdbx_strand_id
1 'polypeptide(L)'
;MEVVTVHRLLFPVLIITYLCPKTPPSVSKISLPLQVLLDTVRGLPPYLFIMLGLYSGLRREEILALQWDCVFLDESTPYISVRRAWRTEHNRPVVSTVLKTKAAKRDIPIPKCLVDCLREAKAVSRSDYVIADSEGQPLAASQFQRVWQYVVVRSTKPRNYYKYVNGQSIKYTVEPTLGMTQKNNPNIQYTLDFDVTPHLLRHTYITNLLYAGVDPKTVQYLAGHENSKTTMDIYAKVKYNKPEELFEVVNSAL
;
A
#
# COMPACT_ATOMS: atom_id res chain seq x y z
N MET A 1 41.08 -20.95 -3.60
CA MET A 1 39.70 -21.29 -3.16
C MET A 1 39.43 -20.50 -1.89
N GLU A 2 39.04 -19.24 -2.07
CA GLU A 2 38.73 -18.36 -0.92
C GLU A 2 37.22 -18.32 -0.75
N VAL A 3 36.81 -18.82 0.41
CA VAL A 3 35.41 -18.79 0.86
C VAL A 3 35.10 -17.36 1.27
N VAL A 4 34.41 -16.60 0.40
CA VAL A 4 33.88 -15.30 0.77
C VAL A 4 32.69 -15.54 1.69
N THR A 5 32.94 -15.39 2.98
CA THR A 5 31.90 -15.39 4.02
C THR A 5 30.98 -14.18 3.79
N VAL A 6 29.82 -14.42 3.19
CA VAL A 6 28.77 -13.41 3.12
C VAL A 6 28.25 -13.22 4.53
N HIS A 7 28.62 -12.11 5.16
CA HIS A 7 27.99 -11.67 6.40
C HIS A 7 26.46 -11.64 6.18
N ARG A 8 25.80 -12.64 6.74
CA ARG A 8 24.37 -12.61 7.00
C ARG A 8 24.12 -11.41 7.92
N LEU A 9 23.64 -10.32 7.34
CA LEU A 9 22.96 -9.30 8.10
C LEU A 9 21.65 -9.92 8.61
N LEU A 10 21.77 -10.67 9.71
CA LEU A 10 20.65 -11.02 10.58
C LEU A 10 20.22 -9.72 11.28
N PHE A 11 19.47 -8.91 10.57
CA PHE A 11 18.64 -7.92 11.25
C PHE A 11 17.51 -8.71 11.93
N PRO A 12 17.16 -8.38 13.17
CA PRO A 12 15.93 -8.85 13.75
C PRO A 12 14.80 -8.20 12.92
N VAL A 13 14.42 -8.88 11.86
CA VAL A 13 13.17 -8.60 11.16
C VAL A 13 12.12 -8.91 12.21
N LEU A 14 11.43 -7.87 12.65
CA LEU A 14 10.21 -8.04 13.40
C LEU A 14 9.33 -8.96 12.54
N ILE A 15 9.33 -10.24 12.90
CA ILE A 15 8.38 -11.19 12.38
C ILE A 15 7.06 -10.80 13.05
N ILE A 16 6.41 -9.78 12.50
CA ILE A 16 4.98 -9.67 12.64
C ILE A 16 4.48 -10.83 11.79
N THR A 17 4.43 -12.02 12.40
CA THR A 17 3.72 -13.15 11.85
C THR A 17 2.24 -12.79 11.88
N TYR A 18 1.82 -11.97 10.93
CA TYR A 18 0.41 -11.88 10.62
C TYR A 18 0.00 -13.27 10.13
N LEU A 19 -0.75 -13.97 10.96
CA LEU A 19 -1.51 -15.13 10.53
C LEU A 19 -2.52 -14.60 9.51
N CYS A 20 -2.08 -14.60 8.26
CA CYS A 20 -2.94 -14.19 7.16
C CYS A 20 -4.09 -15.19 7.04
N PRO A 21 -5.34 -14.74 6.79
CA PRO A 21 -6.47 -15.63 6.56
C PRO A 21 -6.08 -16.71 5.56
N LYS A 22 -6.31 -17.98 5.89
CA LYS A 22 -5.99 -19.13 5.02
C LYS A 22 -6.83 -19.12 3.74
N THR A 23 -7.91 -18.36 3.73
CA THR A 23 -8.80 -18.20 2.57
C THR A 23 -8.72 -16.76 2.07
N PRO A 24 -8.42 -16.53 0.77
CA PRO A 24 -8.55 -15.20 0.20
C PRO A 24 -10.01 -14.75 0.40
N PRO A 25 -10.25 -13.48 0.75
CA PRO A 25 -11.59 -12.94 0.69
C PRO A 25 -12.14 -13.21 -0.71
N SER A 26 -13.40 -13.65 -0.80
CA SER A 26 -14.10 -13.84 -2.06
C SER A 26 -14.27 -12.48 -2.76
N VAL A 27 -13.25 -12.05 -3.46
CA VAL A 27 -13.20 -10.74 -4.10
C VAL A 27 -13.54 -10.94 -5.57
N SER A 28 -14.81 -10.98 -5.87
CA SER A 28 -15.37 -11.14 -7.21
C SER A 28 -15.10 -9.97 -8.17
N LYS A 29 -14.31 -8.96 -7.79
CA LYS A 29 -14.06 -7.73 -8.59
C LYS A 29 -12.64 -7.15 -8.49
N ILE A 30 -11.64 -7.88 -8.01
CA ILE A 30 -10.25 -7.40 -8.06
C ILE A 30 -9.68 -7.69 -9.44
N SER A 31 -9.03 -6.69 -10.06
CA SER A 31 -8.28 -6.91 -11.29
C SER A 31 -7.14 -7.91 -11.07
N LEU A 32 -6.81 -8.72 -12.07
CA LEU A 32 -5.74 -9.73 -12.01
C LEU A 32 -4.42 -9.20 -11.42
N PRO A 33 -3.92 -7.99 -11.80
CA PRO A 33 -2.70 -7.43 -11.22
C PRO A 33 -2.77 -7.23 -9.70
N LEU A 34 -3.91 -6.82 -9.16
CA LEU A 34 -4.07 -6.64 -7.72
C LEU A 34 -4.08 -7.95 -6.96
N GLN A 35 -4.69 -9.00 -7.54
CA GLN A 35 -4.65 -10.33 -6.95
C GLN A 35 -3.21 -10.84 -6.88
N VAL A 36 -2.44 -10.71 -7.98
CA VAL A 36 -1.02 -11.08 -8.02
C VAL A 36 -0.21 -10.32 -6.96
N LEU A 37 -0.47 -9.01 -6.79
CA LEU A 37 0.19 -8.23 -5.74
C LEU A 37 -0.12 -8.77 -4.34
N LEU A 38 -1.39 -8.98 -4.01
CA LEU A 38 -1.81 -9.46 -2.69
C LEU A 38 -1.24 -10.84 -2.38
N ASP A 39 -1.26 -11.75 -3.36
CA ASP A 39 -0.70 -13.10 -3.20
C ASP A 39 0.83 -13.06 -3.05
N THR A 40 1.50 -12.19 -3.80
CA THR A 40 2.96 -11.99 -3.71
C THR A 40 3.42 -11.52 -2.35
N VAL A 41 2.64 -10.64 -1.69
CA VAL A 41 3.04 -10.03 -0.41
C VAL A 41 2.35 -10.66 0.80
N ARG A 42 1.51 -11.67 0.60
CA ARG A 42 0.81 -12.36 1.68
C ARG A 42 1.79 -12.90 2.72
N GLY A 43 1.54 -12.57 4.00
CA GLY A 43 2.43 -12.95 5.11
C GLY A 43 3.76 -12.19 5.16
N LEU A 44 3.98 -11.19 4.28
CA LEU A 44 5.16 -10.34 4.31
C LEU A 44 4.86 -8.98 5.00
N PRO A 45 5.88 -8.30 5.51
CA PRO A 45 5.72 -7.04 6.25
C PRO A 45 4.89 -5.95 5.55
N PRO A 46 4.91 -5.75 4.21
CA PRO A 46 4.10 -4.73 3.56
C PRO A 46 2.61 -5.08 3.41
N TYR A 47 2.17 -6.32 3.72
CA TYR A 47 0.83 -6.80 3.43
C TYR A 47 -0.27 -5.90 4.03
N LEU A 48 -0.20 -5.61 5.33
CA LEU A 48 -1.20 -4.77 6.01
C LEU A 48 -1.23 -3.34 5.46
N PHE A 49 -0.05 -2.78 5.16
CA PHE A 49 0.04 -1.46 4.51
C PHE A 49 -0.65 -1.45 3.15
N ILE A 50 -0.46 -2.50 2.35
CA ILE A 50 -1.06 -2.64 1.03
C ILE A 50 -2.57 -2.82 1.13
N MET A 51 -3.05 -3.63 2.07
CA MET A 51 -4.48 -3.79 2.36
C MET A 51 -5.14 -2.45 2.73
N LEU A 52 -4.51 -1.68 3.64
CA LEU A 52 -4.99 -0.35 4.00
C LEU A 52 -5.02 0.59 2.78
N GLY A 53 -3.95 0.65 1.99
CA GLY A 53 -3.89 1.50 0.81
C GLY A 53 -4.95 1.18 -0.24
N LEU A 54 -5.18 -0.12 -0.52
CA LEU A 54 -6.12 -0.58 -1.54
C LEU A 54 -7.59 -0.48 -1.13
N TYR A 55 -7.91 -0.68 0.16
CA TYR A 55 -9.29 -0.81 0.61
C TYR A 55 -9.81 0.36 1.44
N SER A 56 -8.96 1.32 1.80
CA SER A 56 -9.38 2.56 2.45
C SER A 56 -8.88 3.82 1.72
N GLY A 57 -7.98 3.67 0.76
CA GLY A 57 -7.42 4.80 0.01
C GLY A 57 -6.64 5.81 0.86
N LEU A 58 -6.21 5.42 2.05
CA LEU A 58 -5.39 6.27 2.93
C LEU A 58 -4.09 6.68 2.23
N ARG A 59 -3.61 7.89 2.53
CA ARG A 59 -2.26 8.32 2.13
C ARG A 59 -1.20 7.55 2.94
N ARG A 60 0.01 7.42 2.40
CA ARG A 60 1.13 6.80 3.12
C ARG A 60 1.30 7.36 4.52
N GLU A 61 1.26 8.69 4.64
CA GLU A 61 1.43 9.41 5.90
C GLU A 61 0.26 9.19 6.88
N GLU A 62 -0.94 8.95 6.36
CA GLU A 62 -2.13 8.62 7.14
C GLU A 62 -2.04 7.17 7.63
N ILE A 63 -1.58 6.21 6.80
CA ILE A 63 -1.37 4.80 7.19
C ILE A 63 -0.30 4.69 8.28
N LEU A 64 0.84 5.37 8.13
CA LEU A 64 1.94 5.32 9.08
C LEU A 64 1.62 6.01 10.42
N ALA A 65 0.59 6.87 10.44
CA ALA A 65 0.10 7.54 11.64
C ALA A 65 -1.11 6.86 12.28
N LEU A 66 -1.65 5.80 11.64
CA LEU A 66 -2.91 5.18 12.08
C LEU A 66 -2.72 4.46 13.40
N GLN A 67 -3.57 4.78 14.36
CA GLN A 67 -3.65 4.14 15.67
C GLN A 67 -4.96 3.39 15.82
N TRP A 68 -4.98 2.39 16.71
CA TRP A 68 -6.14 1.53 16.94
C TRP A 68 -7.35 2.27 17.50
N ASP A 69 -7.14 3.42 18.16
CA ASP A 69 -8.21 4.30 18.64
C ASP A 69 -9.03 4.96 17.54
N CYS A 70 -8.51 4.93 16.30
CA CYS A 70 -9.14 5.44 15.08
C CYS A 70 -9.69 4.33 14.17
N VAL A 71 -9.71 3.07 14.63
CA VAL A 71 -10.15 1.90 13.85
C VAL A 71 -11.34 1.25 14.54
N PHE A 72 -12.52 1.43 13.97
CA PHE A 72 -13.81 1.01 14.52
C PHE A 72 -14.29 -0.23 13.77
N LEU A 73 -14.05 -1.42 14.35
CA LEU A 73 -14.32 -2.71 13.68
C LEU A 73 -15.64 -3.35 14.09
N ASP A 74 -16.17 -2.97 15.25
CA ASP A 74 -17.34 -3.62 15.88
C ASP A 74 -18.62 -2.81 15.69
N GLU A 75 -18.54 -1.71 14.94
CA GLU A 75 -19.70 -0.91 14.56
C GLU A 75 -20.54 -1.62 13.49
N SER A 76 -21.82 -1.26 13.38
CA SER A 76 -22.70 -1.75 12.32
C SER A 76 -22.16 -1.45 10.91
N THR A 77 -21.45 -0.35 10.78
CA THR A 77 -20.69 0.04 9.59
C THR A 77 -19.24 0.30 10.00
N PRO A 78 -18.34 -0.69 9.88
CA PRO A 78 -16.93 -0.53 10.24
C PRO A 78 -16.26 0.58 9.44
N TYR A 79 -15.44 1.40 10.10
CA TYR A 79 -14.75 2.53 9.47
C TYR A 79 -13.42 2.85 10.10
N ILE A 80 -12.60 3.60 9.37
CA ILE A 80 -11.35 4.21 9.84
C ILE A 80 -11.54 5.72 9.88
N SER A 81 -11.16 6.33 11.00
CA SER A 81 -11.22 7.77 11.22
C SER A 81 -9.83 8.40 11.01
N VAL A 82 -9.69 9.24 9.99
CA VAL A 82 -8.42 9.93 9.72
C VAL A 82 -8.30 11.15 10.63
N ARG A 83 -7.39 11.09 11.59
CA ARG A 83 -7.21 12.13 12.61
C ARG A 83 -5.76 12.60 12.71
N ARG A 84 -4.80 11.82 12.21
CA ARG A 84 -3.38 12.04 12.37
C ARG A 84 -2.65 11.86 11.04
N ALA A 85 -1.48 12.49 10.92
CA ALA A 85 -0.56 12.27 9.80
C ALA A 85 0.88 12.16 10.31
N TRP A 86 1.59 11.24 9.70
CA TRP A 86 3.01 11.00 9.92
C TRP A 86 3.86 11.98 9.09
N ARG A 87 4.96 12.44 9.66
CA ARG A 87 5.99 13.22 8.99
C ARG A 87 7.37 12.93 9.56
N THR A 88 8.41 13.35 8.88
CA THR A 88 9.79 13.27 9.39
C THR A 88 10.23 14.65 9.87
N GLU A 89 10.70 14.72 11.10
CA GLU A 89 11.38 15.88 11.65
C GLU A 89 12.74 15.45 12.21
N HIS A 90 13.82 16.09 11.76
CA HIS A 90 15.19 15.73 12.18
C HIS A 90 15.48 14.23 12.07
N ASN A 91 15.07 13.59 10.97
CA ASN A 91 15.16 12.15 10.70
C ASN A 91 14.40 11.24 11.69
N ARG A 92 13.51 11.79 12.52
CA ARG A 92 12.66 11.02 13.42
C ARG A 92 11.21 11.04 12.95
N PRO A 93 10.46 9.95 13.15
CA PRO A 93 9.03 9.93 12.87
C PRO A 93 8.29 10.81 13.89
N VAL A 94 7.41 11.65 13.40
CA VAL A 94 6.52 12.47 14.23
C VAL A 94 5.10 12.26 13.74
N VAL A 95 4.20 11.93 14.66
CA VAL A 95 2.76 11.82 14.38
C VAL A 95 2.07 13.06 14.91
N SER A 96 1.37 13.77 14.04
CA SER A 96 0.71 15.04 14.34
C SER A 96 -0.80 14.93 14.13
N THR A 97 -1.56 15.54 15.01
CA THR A 97 -3.01 15.76 14.86
C THR A 97 -3.33 16.94 13.94
N VAL A 98 -2.32 17.75 13.60
CA VAL A 98 -2.47 18.83 12.63
C VAL A 98 -2.36 18.23 11.23
N LEU A 99 -3.49 18.15 10.54
CA LEU A 99 -3.58 17.67 9.16
C LEU A 99 -3.35 18.83 8.19
N LYS A 100 -2.81 18.51 7.00
CA LYS A 100 -2.47 19.51 5.97
C LYS A 100 -3.68 20.34 5.52
N THR A 101 -4.87 19.73 5.52
CA THR A 101 -6.12 20.37 5.08
C THR A 101 -7.29 19.92 5.95
N LYS A 102 -8.35 20.73 6.00
CA LYS A 102 -9.60 20.34 6.69
C LYS A 102 -10.24 19.10 6.06
N ALA A 103 -10.16 18.95 4.75
CA ALA A 103 -10.68 17.80 4.00
C ALA A 103 -9.95 16.47 4.32
N ALA A 104 -8.76 16.52 4.91
CA ALA A 104 -8.05 15.33 5.33
C ALA A 104 -8.74 14.61 6.50
N LYS A 105 -9.43 15.35 7.39
CA LYS A 105 -10.18 14.78 8.52
C LYS A 105 -11.48 14.19 8.00
N ARG A 106 -11.61 12.85 8.06
CA ARG A 106 -12.75 12.13 7.51
C ARG A 106 -12.88 10.73 8.08
N ASP A 107 -14.04 10.14 7.93
CA ASP A 107 -14.33 8.76 8.29
C ASP A 107 -14.53 7.95 7.00
N ILE A 108 -13.86 6.82 6.88
CA ILE A 108 -13.82 5.99 5.69
C ILE A 108 -14.41 4.63 6.02
N PRO A 109 -15.60 4.29 5.52
CA PRO A 109 -16.14 2.94 5.61
C PRO A 109 -15.20 1.93 4.97
N ILE A 110 -15.01 0.78 5.60
CA ILE A 110 -14.08 -0.24 5.14
C ILE A 110 -14.80 -1.56 4.85
N PRO A 111 -14.39 -2.29 3.78
CA PRO A 111 -15.00 -3.54 3.41
C PRO A 111 -14.59 -4.67 4.36
N LYS A 112 -15.42 -5.73 4.40
CA LYS A 112 -15.23 -6.89 5.27
C LYS A 112 -13.82 -7.49 5.19
N CYS A 113 -13.23 -7.60 4.01
CA CYS A 113 -11.89 -8.16 3.83
C CYS A 113 -10.80 -7.36 4.59
N LEU A 114 -10.94 -6.02 4.67
CA LEU A 114 -10.03 -5.19 5.45
C LEU A 114 -10.36 -5.30 6.95
N VAL A 115 -11.64 -5.40 7.32
CA VAL A 115 -12.06 -5.64 8.72
C VAL A 115 -11.43 -6.91 9.27
N ASP A 116 -11.55 -8.02 8.54
CA ASP A 116 -10.99 -9.31 8.95
C ASP A 116 -9.46 -9.23 9.11
N CYS A 117 -8.77 -8.62 8.14
CA CYS A 117 -7.33 -8.38 8.20
C CYS A 117 -6.91 -7.52 9.41
N LEU A 118 -7.67 -6.46 9.72
CA LEU A 118 -7.40 -5.58 10.86
C LEU A 118 -7.69 -6.26 12.20
N ARG A 119 -8.72 -7.09 12.29
CA ARG A 119 -9.00 -7.89 13.51
C ARG A 119 -7.85 -8.84 13.84
N GLU A 120 -7.34 -9.55 12.84
CA GLU A 120 -6.19 -10.43 13.01
C GLU A 120 -4.94 -9.64 13.44
N ALA A 121 -4.67 -8.51 12.79
CA ALA A 121 -3.57 -7.64 13.14
C ALA A 121 -3.70 -7.10 14.57
N LYS A 122 -4.91 -6.69 14.99
CA LYS A 122 -5.19 -6.16 16.32
C LYS A 122 -4.99 -7.21 17.42
N ALA A 123 -5.36 -8.46 17.15
CA ALA A 123 -5.25 -9.56 18.11
C ALA A 123 -3.79 -9.85 18.54
N VAL A 124 -2.82 -9.55 17.69
CA VAL A 124 -1.39 -9.77 17.94
C VAL A 124 -0.61 -8.48 18.20
N SER A 125 -1.23 -7.32 18.02
CA SER A 125 -0.60 -6.02 18.22
C SER A 125 -0.31 -5.76 19.69
N ARG A 126 0.89 -5.21 19.97
CA ARG A 126 1.30 -4.71 21.29
C ARG A 126 1.57 -3.20 21.27
N SER A 127 1.19 -2.53 20.20
CA SER A 127 1.40 -1.11 19.96
C SER A 127 0.05 -0.40 19.84
N ASP A 128 0.03 0.90 20.15
CA ASP A 128 -1.09 1.77 19.83
C ASP A 128 -1.21 1.99 18.31
N TYR A 129 -0.11 1.85 17.56
CA TYR A 129 -0.09 2.01 16.11
C TYR A 129 -0.47 0.72 15.40
N VAL A 130 -1.24 0.85 14.32
CA VAL A 130 -1.61 -0.28 13.45
C VAL A 130 -0.39 -0.86 12.74
N ILE A 131 0.55 0.02 12.36
CA ILE A 131 1.86 -0.37 11.81
C ILE A 131 2.93 0.28 12.68
N ALA A 132 3.72 -0.53 13.37
CA ALA A 132 4.72 -0.10 14.32
C ALA A 132 6.06 -0.80 14.09
N ASP A 133 7.11 -0.26 14.70
CA ASP A 133 8.40 -0.93 14.80
C ASP A 133 8.43 -1.93 15.99
N SER A 134 9.61 -2.49 16.28
CA SER A 134 9.81 -3.47 17.37
C SER A 134 9.54 -2.92 18.76
N GLU A 135 9.63 -1.62 18.90
CA GLU A 135 9.43 -0.91 20.18
C GLU A 135 8.00 -0.38 20.31
N GLY A 136 7.13 -0.69 19.33
CA GLY A 136 5.75 -0.22 19.30
C GLY A 136 5.60 1.24 18.85
N GLN A 137 6.66 1.84 18.27
CA GLN A 137 6.68 3.22 17.80
C GLN A 137 6.35 3.33 16.31
N PRO A 138 5.94 4.52 15.80
CA PRO A 138 5.71 4.70 14.38
C PRO A 138 6.99 4.50 13.59
N LEU A 139 6.90 3.85 12.42
CA LEU A 139 8.05 3.56 11.58
C LEU A 139 8.80 4.83 11.17
N ALA A 140 10.13 4.82 11.29
CA ALA A 140 10.98 5.81 10.65
C ALA A 140 10.96 5.63 9.11
N ALA A 141 11.33 6.68 8.36
CA ALA A 141 11.36 6.64 6.90
C ALA A 141 12.24 5.49 6.37
N SER A 142 13.39 5.27 6.97
CA SER A 142 14.32 4.17 6.60
C SER A 142 13.74 2.79 6.92
N GLN A 143 12.98 2.65 8.01
CA GLN A 143 12.30 1.38 8.36
C GLN A 143 11.18 1.11 7.35
N PHE A 144 10.37 2.10 7.00
CA PHE A 144 9.35 1.97 5.96
C PHE A 144 9.96 1.59 4.60
N GLN A 145 11.08 2.22 4.20
CA GLN A 145 11.80 1.83 2.98
C GLN A 145 12.22 0.36 2.98
N ARG A 146 12.70 -0.18 4.11
CA ARG A 146 13.05 -1.61 4.25
C ARG A 146 11.81 -2.50 4.10
N VAL A 147 10.69 -2.13 4.71
CA VAL A 147 9.41 -2.82 4.53
C VAL A 147 8.99 -2.80 3.06
N TRP A 148 9.14 -1.66 2.38
CA TRP A 148 8.77 -1.53 0.97
C TRP A 148 9.70 -2.31 0.03
N GLN A 149 10.94 -2.59 0.43
CA GLN A 149 11.87 -3.44 -0.36
C GLN A 149 11.30 -4.83 -0.65
N TYR A 150 10.46 -5.39 0.22
CA TYR A 150 9.81 -6.68 -0.05
C TYR A 150 8.96 -6.65 -1.35
N VAL A 151 8.39 -5.52 -1.70
CA VAL A 151 7.67 -5.31 -2.97
C VAL A 151 8.65 -5.08 -4.11
N VAL A 152 9.57 -4.12 -3.92
CA VAL A 152 10.52 -3.69 -4.96
C VAL A 152 11.38 -4.84 -5.47
N VAL A 153 11.86 -5.72 -4.59
CA VAL A 153 12.72 -6.85 -4.99
C VAL A 153 11.98 -7.91 -5.82
N ARG A 154 10.65 -7.91 -5.81
CA ARG A 154 9.81 -8.82 -6.58
C ARG A 154 9.30 -8.24 -7.90
N SER A 155 9.60 -6.96 -8.16
CA SER A 155 9.26 -6.28 -9.40
C SER A 155 10.24 -6.64 -10.52
N THR A 156 9.73 -6.74 -11.75
CA THR A 156 10.54 -6.92 -12.96
C THR A 156 11.18 -5.62 -13.45
N LYS A 157 10.95 -4.50 -12.77
CA LYS A 157 11.55 -3.21 -13.13
C LYS A 157 13.07 -3.26 -13.10
N PRO A 158 13.77 -2.84 -14.18
CA PRO A 158 15.22 -2.75 -14.21
C PRO A 158 15.75 -1.86 -13.08
N ARG A 159 16.81 -2.29 -12.44
CA ARG A 159 17.40 -1.61 -11.29
C ARG A 159 18.91 -1.48 -11.42
N ASN A 160 19.43 -0.32 -11.05
CA ASN A 160 20.85 -0.07 -10.97
C ASN A 160 21.30 -0.12 -9.50
N TYR A 161 22.43 -0.75 -9.25
CA TYR A 161 23.13 -0.67 -8.00
C TYR A 161 24.63 -0.44 -8.23
N TYR A 162 25.30 0.11 -7.26
CA TYR A 162 26.72 0.45 -7.35
C TYR A 162 27.50 -0.39 -6.34
N LYS A 163 28.61 -0.96 -6.78
CA LYS A 163 29.57 -1.63 -5.90
C LYS A 163 30.90 -0.91 -5.98
N TYR A 164 31.55 -0.75 -4.85
CA TYR A 164 32.94 -0.29 -4.81
C TYR A 164 33.86 -1.48 -5.01
N VAL A 165 34.65 -1.45 -6.07
CA VAL A 165 35.66 -2.46 -6.38
C VAL A 165 36.97 -1.70 -6.64
N ASN A 166 38.00 -2.00 -5.88
CA ASN A 166 39.32 -1.33 -5.98
C ASN A 166 39.24 0.21 -5.93
N GLY A 167 38.39 0.75 -5.06
CA GLY A 167 38.24 2.20 -4.89
C GLY A 167 37.37 2.88 -5.96
N GLN A 168 36.89 2.15 -6.95
CA GLN A 168 36.02 2.70 -8.01
C GLN A 168 34.58 2.21 -7.82
N SER A 169 33.62 3.12 -8.08
CA SER A 169 32.20 2.81 -8.08
C SER A 169 31.79 2.22 -9.43
N ILE A 170 31.48 0.92 -9.46
CA ILE A 170 31.02 0.22 -10.67
C ILE A 170 29.52 0.08 -10.63
N LYS A 171 28.85 0.54 -11.70
CA LYS A 171 27.41 0.40 -11.88
C LYS A 171 27.07 -1.00 -12.41
N TYR A 172 26.12 -1.65 -11.75
CA TYR A 172 25.53 -2.91 -12.20
C TYR A 172 24.05 -2.70 -12.46
N THR A 173 23.55 -3.26 -13.57
CA THR A 173 22.13 -3.27 -13.91
C THR A 173 21.58 -4.68 -13.72
N VAL A 174 20.46 -4.79 -13.04
CA VAL A 174 19.66 -6.02 -12.95
C VAL A 174 18.44 -5.82 -13.84
N GLU A 175 18.25 -6.73 -14.76
CA GLU A 175 17.06 -6.81 -15.63
C GLU A 175 16.30 -8.09 -15.28
N PRO A 176 15.34 -7.98 -14.34
CA PRO A 176 14.60 -9.14 -13.88
C PRO A 176 13.63 -9.64 -14.94
N THR A 177 13.47 -10.95 -15.04
CA THR A 177 12.47 -11.59 -15.91
C THR A 177 11.37 -12.19 -15.06
N LEU A 178 10.11 -11.95 -15.45
CA LEU A 178 8.93 -12.47 -14.76
C LEU A 178 9.01 -14.00 -14.62
N GLY A 179 8.67 -14.50 -13.45
CA GLY A 179 8.71 -15.94 -13.13
C GLY A 179 10.08 -16.47 -12.71
N MET A 180 11.17 -15.74 -12.97
CA MET A 180 12.52 -16.16 -12.58
C MET A 180 12.78 -15.81 -11.11
N THR A 181 13.70 -16.53 -10.47
CA THR A 181 14.17 -16.25 -9.10
C THR A 181 15.38 -15.33 -9.11
N GLN A 182 15.59 -14.64 -8.01
CA GLN A 182 16.80 -13.83 -7.85
C GLN A 182 18.05 -14.70 -7.82
N LYS A 183 19.07 -14.30 -8.57
CA LYS A 183 20.35 -15.00 -8.67
C LYS A 183 21.02 -15.19 -7.30
N ASN A 184 20.93 -14.20 -6.42
CA ASN A 184 21.57 -14.20 -5.10
C ASN A 184 20.63 -14.60 -3.95
N ASN A 185 19.33 -14.77 -4.22
CA ASN A 185 18.33 -15.20 -3.25
C ASN A 185 17.20 -15.98 -3.93
N PRO A 186 17.33 -17.31 -4.04
CA PRO A 186 16.36 -18.16 -4.74
C PRO A 186 14.96 -18.16 -4.10
N ASN A 187 14.82 -17.67 -2.87
CA ASN A 187 13.54 -17.54 -2.19
C ASN A 187 12.72 -16.32 -2.67
N ILE A 188 13.30 -15.47 -3.54
CA ILE A 188 12.63 -14.30 -4.08
C ILE A 188 12.40 -14.53 -5.57
N GLN A 189 11.13 -14.66 -5.94
CA GLN A 189 10.69 -14.74 -7.33
C GLN A 189 10.23 -13.36 -7.83
N TYR A 190 10.48 -13.05 -9.09
CA TYR A 190 9.96 -11.86 -9.76
C TYR A 190 8.52 -12.12 -10.22
N THR A 191 7.56 -11.59 -9.49
CA THR A 191 6.12 -11.86 -9.66
C THR A 191 5.33 -10.63 -10.11
N LEU A 192 5.93 -9.43 -10.01
CA LEU A 192 5.26 -8.17 -10.31
C LEU A 192 5.84 -7.56 -11.59
N ASP A 193 5.08 -7.59 -12.67
CA ASP A 193 5.43 -6.98 -13.97
C ASP A 193 5.00 -5.52 -14.10
N PHE A 194 4.56 -4.94 -12.99
CA PHE A 194 4.13 -3.55 -12.88
C PHE A 194 4.74 -2.85 -11.65
N ASP A 195 4.83 -1.53 -11.72
CA ASP A 195 5.30 -0.73 -10.58
C ASP A 195 4.22 -0.65 -9.50
N VAL A 196 4.63 -0.89 -8.26
CA VAL A 196 3.79 -0.69 -7.09
C VAL A 196 4.37 0.42 -6.23
N THR A 197 3.58 1.45 -5.99
CA THR A 197 3.93 2.55 -5.08
C THR A 197 2.79 2.78 -4.09
N PRO A 198 3.05 3.33 -2.90
CA PRO A 198 1.99 3.69 -1.96
C PRO A 198 0.92 4.59 -2.58
N HIS A 199 1.32 5.49 -3.49
CA HIS A 199 0.39 6.37 -4.18
C HIS A 199 -0.51 5.61 -5.18
N LEU A 200 0.04 4.60 -5.87
CA LEU A 200 -0.73 3.76 -6.78
C LEU A 200 -1.84 2.99 -6.07
N LEU A 201 -1.59 2.48 -4.84
CA LEU A 201 -2.62 1.78 -4.06
C LEU A 201 -3.86 2.67 -3.84
N ARG A 202 -3.62 3.89 -3.42
CA ARG A 202 -4.68 4.89 -3.24
C ARG A 202 -5.34 5.28 -4.57
N HIS A 203 -4.55 5.47 -5.64
CA HIS A 203 -5.09 5.76 -6.96
C HIS A 203 -6.02 4.65 -7.43
N THR A 204 -5.64 3.39 -7.20
CA THR A 204 -6.46 2.22 -7.49
C THR A 204 -7.77 2.22 -6.71
N TYR A 205 -7.74 2.54 -5.42
CA TYR A 205 -8.96 2.69 -4.60
C TYR A 205 -9.92 3.71 -5.21
N ILE A 206 -9.44 4.91 -5.54
CA ILE A 206 -10.23 5.98 -6.15
C ILE A 206 -10.81 5.53 -7.49
N THR A 207 -9.99 4.95 -8.34
CA THR A 207 -10.39 4.47 -9.66
C THR A 207 -11.46 3.39 -9.57
N ASN A 208 -11.30 2.42 -8.67
CA ASN A 208 -12.26 1.34 -8.45
C ASN A 208 -13.62 1.87 -7.97
N LEU A 209 -13.65 2.87 -7.08
CA LEU A 209 -14.90 3.50 -6.65
C LEU A 209 -15.61 4.21 -7.82
N LEU A 210 -14.86 4.92 -8.65
CA LEU A 210 -15.41 5.60 -9.83
C LEU A 210 -15.91 4.60 -10.88
N TYR A 211 -15.21 3.49 -11.12
CA TYR A 211 -15.68 2.40 -11.98
C TYR A 211 -16.94 1.72 -11.43
N ALA A 212 -17.06 1.62 -10.11
CA ALA A 212 -18.27 1.10 -9.46
C ALA A 212 -19.46 2.08 -9.50
N GLY A 213 -19.30 3.28 -10.09
CA GLY A 213 -20.36 4.28 -10.21
C GLY A 213 -20.56 5.15 -8.98
N VAL A 214 -19.62 5.13 -8.02
CA VAL A 214 -19.70 6.02 -6.85
C VAL A 214 -19.54 7.46 -7.32
N ASP A 215 -20.41 8.33 -6.84
CA ASP A 215 -20.42 9.75 -7.16
C ASP A 215 -19.03 10.40 -6.91
N PRO A 216 -18.51 11.20 -7.85
CA PRO A 216 -17.19 11.83 -7.72
C PRO A 216 -17.02 12.71 -6.47
N LYS A 217 -18.11 13.33 -5.99
CA LYS A 217 -18.07 14.15 -4.78
C LYS A 217 -17.87 13.29 -3.53
N THR A 218 -18.54 12.14 -3.48
CA THR A 218 -18.36 11.12 -2.44
C THR A 218 -16.94 10.57 -2.49
N VAL A 219 -16.41 10.26 -3.67
CA VAL A 219 -15.01 9.80 -3.84
C VAL A 219 -14.02 10.88 -3.41
N GLN A 220 -14.29 12.16 -3.72
CA GLN A 220 -13.48 13.29 -3.25
C GLN A 220 -13.40 13.32 -1.73
N TYR A 221 -14.54 13.16 -1.04
CA TYR A 221 -14.60 13.11 0.43
C TYR A 221 -13.80 11.92 0.98
N LEU A 222 -14.07 10.70 0.50
CA LEU A 222 -13.37 9.48 0.95
C LEU A 222 -11.87 9.55 0.71
N ALA A 223 -11.46 10.13 -0.42
CA ALA A 223 -10.05 10.38 -0.71
C ALA A 223 -9.47 11.54 0.13
N GLY A 224 -10.28 12.44 0.69
CA GLY A 224 -9.80 13.64 1.38
C GLY A 224 -9.05 14.58 0.44
N HIS A 225 -9.52 14.75 -0.81
CA HIS A 225 -9.00 15.73 -1.74
C HIS A 225 -9.60 17.10 -1.44
N GLU A 226 -8.74 18.07 -1.16
CA GLU A 226 -9.18 19.46 -0.95
C GLU A 226 -9.75 20.05 -2.23
N ASN A 227 -9.09 19.80 -3.37
CA ASN A 227 -9.51 20.25 -4.68
C ASN A 227 -10.23 19.10 -5.43
N SER A 228 -11.44 19.40 -5.94
CA SER A 228 -12.21 18.47 -6.76
C SER A 228 -11.53 18.12 -8.08
N LYS A 229 -10.66 18.99 -8.61
CA LYS A 229 -9.96 18.78 -9.88
C LYS A 229 -9.27 17.43 -9.94
N THR A 230 -8.54 17.04 -8.89
CA THR A 230 -7.84 15.75 -8.85
C THR A 230 -8.77 14.55 -9.02
N THR A 231 -9.94 14.58 -8.36
CA THR A 231 -10.93 13.50 -8.49
C THR A 231 -11.61 13.55 -9.85
N MET A 232 -11.92 14.76 -10.35
CA MET A 232 -12.56 14.95 -11.64
C MET A 232 -11.67 14.55 -12.82
N ASP A 233 -10.36 14.79 -12.74
CA ASP A 233 -9.39 14.36 -13.75
C ASP A 233 -9.34 12.82 -13.84
N ILE A 234 -9.44 12.13 -12.71
CA ILE A 234 -9.51 10.65 -12.68
C ILE A 234 -10.86 10.20 -13.23
N TYR A 235 -11.96 10.82 -12.81
CA TYR A 235 -13.32 10.50 -13.27
C TYR A 235 -13.44 10.63 -14.79
N ALA A 236 -12.95 11.73 -15.36
CA ALA A 236 -12.95 11.94 -16.80
C ALA A 236 -12.23 10.81 -17.54
N LYS A 237 -11.03 10.42 -17.07
CA LYS A 237 -10.28 9.30 -17.66
C LYS A 237 -11.05 7.98 -17.59
N VAL A 238 -11.70 7.69 -16.45
CA VAL A 238 -12.52 6.48 -16.28
C VAL A 238 -13.68 6.46 -17.27
N LYS A 239 -14.38 7.58 -17.44
CA LYS A 239 -15.53 7.69 -18.37
C LYS A 239 -15.10 7.64 -19.84
N TYR A 240 -14.01 8.33 -20.22
CA TYR A 240 -13.51 8.30 -21.61
C TYR A 240 -12.98 6.93 -22.04
N ASN A 241 -12.62 6.06 -21.10
CA ASN A 241 -12.25 4.67 -21.39
C ASN A 241 -13.44 3.73 -21.62
N LYS A 242 -14.68 4.26 -21.59
CA LYS A 242 -15.92 3.52 -21.82
C LYS A 242 -16.78 4.22 -22.88
N PRO A 243 -16.33 4.26 -24.13
CA PRO A 243 -17.04 4.99 -25.21
C PRO A 243 -18.45 4.46 -25.48
N GLU A 244 -18.67 3.16 -25.28
CA GLU A 244 -19.98 2.52 -25.44
C GLU A 244 -21.00 3.05 -24.43
N GLU A 245 -20.62 3.15 -23.14
CA GLU A 245 -21.51 3.74 -22.13
C GLU A 245 -21.80 5.22 -22.42
N LEU A 246 -20.83 5.97 -22.93
CA LEU A 246 -21.04 7.38 -23.34
C LEU A 246 -22.01 7.50 -24.52
N PHE A 247 -21.88 6.60 -25.50
CA PHE A 247 -22.77 6.57 -26.65
C PHE A 247 -24.23 6.31 -26.24
N GLU A 248 -24.46 5.32 -25.36
CA GLU A 248 -25.78 5.03 -24.81
C GLU A 248 -26.38 6.21 -24.04
N VAL A 249 -25.56 6.87 -23.20
CA VAL A 249 -25.99 8.04 -22.42
C VAL A 249 -26.39 9.20 -23.34
N VAL A 250 -25.59 9.48 -24.38
CA VAL A 250 -25.88 10.53 -25.35
C VAL A 250 -27.18 10.23 -26.11
N ASN A 251 -27.34 8.98 -26.58
CA ASN A 251 -28.55 8.59 -27.30
C ASN A 251 -29.84 8.62 -26.44
N SER A 252 -29.69 8.35 -25.14
CA SER A 252 -30.84 8.41 -24.23
C SER A 252 -31.20 9.83 -23.78
N ALA A 253 -30.28 10.79 -23.92
CA ALA A 253 -30.45 12.18 -23.51
C ALA A 253 -30.95 13.10 -24.60
N LEU A 254 -30.86 12.69 -25.87
CA LEU A 254 -31.26 13.42 -27.07
C LEU A 254 -32.42 12.73 -27.78
#